data_a346ac57dfc99e6a7a40b0d6ca070c14
#
_entry.id   a346ac57dfc99e6a7a40b0d6ca070c14
#
_cell.length_a   1.000
_cell.length_b   1.000
_cell.length_c   1.000
_cell.angle_alpha   90.00
_cell.angle_beta   90.00
_cell.angle_gamma   90.00
#
_symmetry.space_group_name_H-M   'P 1'
#
loop_
_entity.id
_entity.type
_entity.pdbx_description
1 polymer ?
#
loop_
_entity_poly.entity_id
_entity_poly.type
_entity_poly.pdbx_seq_one_letter_code
_entity_poly.pdbx_strand_id
1 'polypeptide(L)'
;MDNLTRARAFFEACDYGKGWSVCKSYCHDDSSFETESETLAEIDTLDTYCDWMAEALAMFDENVEVEVKSEAFDIKKDIALIYAEIRAM
;
A
#
# COMPACT_ATOMS: atom_id res chain seq x y z
N MET A 1 -17.77 6.29 -2.31
CA MET A 1 -16.43 6.52 -1.72
C MET A 1 -15.61 7.35 -2.69
N ASP A 2 -15.08 8.48 -2.27
CA ASP A 2 -14.23 9.27 -3.14
C ASP A 2 -12.83 8.64 -3.27
N ASN A 3 -12.04 9.15 -4.21
CA ASN A 3 -10.76 8.53 -4.51
C ASN A 3 -9.72 8.69 -3.41
N LEU A 4 -9.78 9.78 -2.64
CA LEU A 4 -8.88 9.94 -1.51
C LEU A 4 -9.21 8.94 -0.40
N THR A 5 -10.49 8.77 -0.07
CA THR A 5 -10.93 7.80 0.93
C THR A 5 -10.55 6.38 0.50
N ARG A 6 -10.73 6.07 -0.79
CA ARG A 6 -10.36 4.77 -1.34
C ARG A 6 -8.85 4.52 -1.26
N ALA A 7 -8.04 5.54 -1.57
CA ALA A 7 -6.58 5.45 -1.48
C ALA A 7 -6.12 5.20 -0.05
N ARG A 8 -6.73 5.87 0.93
CA ARG A 8 -6.45 5.62 2.35
C ARG A 8 -6.80 4.20 2.75
N ALA A 9 -7.96 3.71 2.32
CA ALA A 9 -8.40 2.36 2.64
C ALA A 9 -7.47 1.31 2.03
N PHE A 10 -7.03 1.54 0.78
CA PHE A 10 -6.04 0.67 0.15
C PHE A 10 -4.72 0.67 0.91
N PHE A 11 -4.22 1.86 1.26
CA PHE A 11 -2.97 1.99 2.01
C PHE A 11 -3.05 1.22 3.33
N GLU A 12 -4.12 1.41 4.09
CA GLU A 12 -4.29 0.70 5.35
C GLU A 12 -4.32 -0.81 5.16
N ALA A 13 -5.07 -1.30 4.18
CA ALA A 13 -5.15 -2.74 3.92
C ALA A 13 -3.79 -3.31 3.51
N CYS A 14 -3.06 -2.62 2.63
CA CYS A 14 -1.77 -3.08 2.14
C CYS A 14 -0.70 -3.03 3.24
N ASP A 15 -0.58 -1.89 3.91
CA ASP A 15 0.52 -1.66 4.84
C ASP A 15 0.28 -2.30 6.22
N TYR A 16 -0.93 -2.77 6.50
CA TYR A 16 -1.19 -3.62 7.66
C TYR A 16 -1.15 -5.12 7.30
N GLY A 17 -0.72 -5.45 6.08
CA GLY A 17 -0.45 -6.83 5.71
C GLY A 17 -1.67 -7.70 5.47
N LYS A 18 -2.78 -7.12 5.01
CA LYS A 18 -4.02 -7.87 4.77
C LYS A 18 -4.02 -8.67 3.47
N GLY A 19 -3.06 -8.39 2.58
CA GLY A 19 -2.90 -9.12 1.32
C GLY A 19 -3.86 -8.71 0.21
N TRP A 20 -3.64 -9.26 -0.97
CA TRP A 20 -4.40 -8.88 -2.16
C TRP A 20 -5.89 -9.20 -2.05
N SER A 21 -6.25 -10.28 -1.38
CA SER A 21 -7.66 -10.66 -1.24
C SER A 21 -8.52 -9.55 -0.62
N VAL A 22 -7.92 -8.71 0.23
CA VAL A 22 -8.59 -7.54 0.82
C VAL A 22 -8.35 -6.29 -0.01
N CYS A 23 -7.09 -6.07 -0.42
CA CYS A 23 -6.68 -4.85 -1.13
C CYS A 23 -7.39 -4.68 -2.48
N LYS A 24 -7.69 -5.79 -3.18
CA LYS A 24 -8.27 -5.74 -4.54
C LYS A 24 -9.59 -4.99 -4.61
N SER A 25 -10.34 -4.95 -3.52
CA SER A 25 -11.64 -4.27 -3.51
C SER A 25 -11.52 -2.76 -3.66
N TYR A 26 -10.33 -2.20 -3.45
CA TYR A 26 -10.05 -0.77 -3.59
C TYR A 26 -9.36 -0.42 -4.91
N CYS A 27 -9.16 -1.40 -5.79
CA CYS A 27 -8.40 -1.23 -7.02
C CYS A 27 -9.27 -1.54 -8.24
N HIS A 28 -8.92 -0.94 -9.38
CA HIS A 28 -9.47 -1.33 -10.67
C HIS A 28 -8.79 -2.61 -11.16
N ASP A 29 -9.47 -3.37 -12.01
CA ASP A 29 -8.93 -4.62 -12.53
C ASP A 29 -7.64 -4.41 -13.35
N ASP A 30 -7.51 -3.23 -13.97
CA ASP A 30 -6.36 -2.86 -14.79
C ASP A 30 -5.36 -1.94 -14.07
N SER A 31 -5.40 -1.89 -12.74
CA SER A 31 -4.47 -1.08 -11.96
C SER A 31 -3.03 -1.51 -12.20
N SER A 32 -2.14 -0.54 -12.38
CA SER A 32 -0.72 -0.78 -12.58
C SER A 32 0.06 -0.54 -11.28
N PHE A 33 1.29 -1.05 -11.25
CA PHE A 33 2.19 -0.87 -10.12
C PHE A 33 3.58 -0.52 -10.64
N GLU A 34 4.18 0.50 -10.01
CA GLU A 34 5.57 0.89 -10.28
C GLU A 34 6.26 1.16 -8.94
N THR A 35 7.53 0.84 -8.86
CA THR A 35 8.34 1.11 -7.68
C THR A 35 9.74 1.55 -8.08
N GLU A 36 10.34 2.40 -7.27
CA GLU A 36 11.74 2.82 -7.42
C GLU A 36 12.66 2.08 -6.44
N SER A 37 12.12 1.22 -5.59
CA SER A 37 12.89 0.48 -4.61
C SER A 37 13.63 -0.68 -5.27
N GLU A 38 14.94 -0.77 -5.09
CA GLU A 38 15.75 -1.89 -5.57
C GLU A 38 15.35 -3.22 -4.92
N THR A 39 14.94 -3.17 -3.67
CA THR A 39 14.45 -4.34 -2.94
C THR A 39 13.22 -4.95 -3.60
N LEU A 40 12.42 -4.13 -4.29
CA LEU A 40 11.19 -4.55 -4.93
C LEU A 40 11.32 -4.65 -6.45
N ALA A 41 12.54 -4.67 -6.98
CA ALA A 41 12.79 -4.58 -8.43
C ALA A 41 12.12 -5.70 -9.24
N GLU A 42 11.89 -6.86 -8.64
CA GLU A 42 11.24 -7.98 -9.30
C GLU A 42 9.72 -7.99 -9.18
N ILE A 43 9.16 -7.04 -8.42
CA ILE A 43 7.73 -6.92 -8.21
C ILE A 43 7.20 -5.89 -9.18
N ASP A 44 6.37 -6.31 -10.11
CA ASP A 44 5.84 -5.44 -11.17
C ASP A 44 4.32 -5.40 -11.24
N THR A 45 3.63 -6.12 -10.35
CA THR A 45 2.18 -6.11 -10.28
C THR A 45 1.70 -5.79 -8.88
N LEU A 46 0.49 -5.22 -8.81
CA LEU A 46 -0.08 -4.76 -7.55
C LEU A 46 -0.45 -5.93 -6.62
N ASP A 47 -0.97 -7.01 -7.18
CA ASP A 47 -1.32 -8.20 -6.38
C ASP A 47 -0.07 -8.83 -5.75
N THR A 48 1.00 -8.92 -6.50
CA THR A 48 2.28 -9.45 -6.00
C THR A 48 2.83 -8.55 -4.88
N TYR A 49 2.71 -7.22 -5.05
CA TYR A 49 3.18 -6.28 -4.03
C TYR A 49 2.39 -6.42 -2.73
N CYS A 50 1.06 -6.49 -2.82
CA CYS A 50 0.22 -6.60 -1.62
C CYS A 50 0.49 -7.89 -0.86
N ASP A 51 0.70 -9.00 -1.56
CA ASP A 51 1.02 -10.27 -0.92
C ASP A 51 2.43 -10.29 -0.37
N TRP A 52 3.39 -9.62 -1.04
CA TRP A 52 4.74 -9.45 -0.52
C TRP A 52 4.72 -8.68 0.80
N MET A 53 3.92 -7.61 0.89
CA MET A 53 3.78 -6.84 2.13
C MET A 53 3.19 -7.70 3.24
N ALA A 54 2.18 -8.52 2.94
CA ALA A 54 1.58 -9.41 3.93
C ALA A 54 2.61 -10.39 4.48
N GLU A 55 3.44 -10.98 3.63
CA GLU A 55 4.49 -11.92 4.05
C GLU A 55 5.58 -11.21 4.84
N ALA A 56 6.01 -10.02 4.40
CA ALA A 56 7.06 -9.26 5.07
C ALA A 56 6.63 -8.86 6.48
N LEU A 57 5.40 -8.37 6.64
CA LEU A 57 4.90 -7.95 7.94
C LEU A 57 4.68 -9.14 8.89
N ALA A 58 4.29 -10.29 8.36
CA ALA A 58 4.12 -11.51 9.16
C ALA A 58 5.44 -11.96 9.81
N MET A 59 6.58 -11.65 9.20
CA MET A 59 7.89 -11.98 9.75
C MET A 59 8.21 -11.24 11.05
N PHE A 60 7.59 -10.10 11.28
CA PHE A 60 7.80 -9.29 12.47
C PHE A 60 6.72 -9.50 13.52
N ASP A 61 5.77 -10.39 13.23
CA ASP A 61 4.65 -10.71 14.12
C ASP A 61 3.84 -9.42 14.41
N GLU A 62 3.63 -9.07 15.68
CA GLU A 62 2.89 -7.86 16.05
C GLU A 62 3.81 -6.64 16.29
N ASN A 63 5.11 -6.78 16.00
CA ASN A 63 6.12 -5.76 16.30
C ASN A 63 6.33 -4.79 15.12
N VAL A 64 5.24 -4.32 14.53
CA VAL A 64 5.29 -3.36 13.43
C VAL A 64 4.41 -2.17 13.75
N GLU A 65 4.98 -0.97 13.60
CA GLU A 65 4.23 0.28 13.68
C GLU A 65 4.20 0.96 12.33
N VAL A 66 3.02 1.45 11.95
CA VAL A 66 2.84 2.24 10.73
C VAL A 66 2.34 3.63 11.16
N GLU A 67 3.04 4.66 10.73
CA GLU A 67 2.65 6.03 11.03
C GLU A 67 2.56 6.85 9.75
N VAL A 68 1.38 7.38 9.45
CA VAL A 68 1.21 8.31 8.34
C VAL A 68 1.72 9.68 8.78
N LYS A 69 2.79 10.16 8.14
CA LYS A 69 3.40 11.44 8.44
C LYS A 69 2.71 12.59 7.74
N SER A 70 2.27 12.37 6.51
CA SER A 70 1.66 13.40 5.70
C SER A 70 0.86 12.78 4.58
N GLU A 71 -0.20 13.45 4.15
CA GLU A 71 -0.93 13.06 2.96
C GLU A 71 -1.42 14.30 2.23
N ALA A 72 -1.58 14.15 0.92
CA ALA A 72 -2.07 15.21 0.05
C ALA A 72 -2.88 14.59 -1.07
N PHE A 73 -3.77 15.39 -1.65
CA PHE A 73 -4.56 14.96 -2.80
C PHE A 73 -4.56 16.04 -3.86
N ASP A 74 -4.09 15.68 -5.06
CA ASP A 74 -4.11 16.57 -6.21
C ASP A 74 -5.43 16.37 -6.94
N ILE A 75 -6.37 17.31 -6.77
CA ILE A 75 -7.71 17.22 -7.34
C ILE A 75 -7.68 17.20 -8.86
N LYS A 76 -6.76 17.95 -9.47
CA LYS A 76 -6.71 18.07 -10.94
C LYS A 76 -6.22 16.80 -11.59
N LYS A 77 -5.27 16.11 -10.95
CA LYS A 77 -4.67 14.88 -11.47
C LYS A 77 -5.29 13.62 -10.88
N ASP A 78 -6.15 13.77 -9.89
CA ASP A 78 -6.77 12.65 -9.19
C ASP A 78 -5.72 11.71 -8.60
N ILE A 79 -4.73 12.28 -7.91
CA ILE A 79 -3.62 11.55 -7.31
C ILE A 79 -3.59 11.76 -5.81
N ALA A 80 -3.59 10.67 -5.04
CA ALA A 80 -3.33 10.71 -3.61
C ALA A 80 -1.86 10.40 -3.35
N LEU A 81 -1.24 11.20 -2.47
CA LEU A 81 0.13 11.02 -2.03
C LEU A 81 0.12 10.75 -0.54
N ILE A 82 0.73 9.64 -0.13
CA ILE A 82 0.80 9.27 1.28
C ILE A 82 2.27 9.03 1.63
N TYR A 83 2.77 9.78 2.61
CA TYR A 83 4.08 9.57 3.18
C TYR A 83 3.92 8.90 4.54
N ALA A 84 4.46 7.71 4.68
CA ALA A 84 4.35 6.95 5.90
C ALA A 84 5.69 6.36 6.30
N GLU A 85 5.82 6.08 7.58
CA GLU A 85 6.99 5.42 8.14
C GLU A 85 6.53 4.09 8.74
N ILE A 86 7.25 3.03 8.40
CA ILE A 86 6.99 1.69 8.93
C ILE A 86 8.20 1.29 9.76
N ARG A 87 7.96 0.99 11.02
CA ARG A 87 9.00 0.57 11.96
C ARG A 87 8.76 -0.88 12.39
N ALA A 88 9.76 -1.72 12.16
CA ALA A 88 9.77 -3.10 12.64
C ALA A 88 10.64 -3.17 13.89
N MET A 89 10.10 -3.68 14.96
CA MET A 89 10.79 -3.74 16.26
C MET A 89 11.10 -5.18 16.66
#